data_3fab46fecf166b5274469a19f25a46e6
#
_entry.id   3fab46fecf166b5274469a19f25a46e6
#
_cell.length_a   1.000
_cell.length_b   1.000
_cell.length_c   1.000
_cell.angle_alpha   90.00
_cell.angle_beta   90.00
_cell.angle_gamma   90.00
#
_symmetry.space_group_name_H-M   'P 1'
#
loop_
_entity.id
_entity.type
_entity.pdbx_description
1 polymer ?
#
loop_
_entity_poly.entity_id
_entity_poly.type
_entity_poly.pdbx_seq_one_letter_code
_entity_poly.pdbx_strand_id
1 'polypeptide(L)'
;MVMHVISPILLFFAENFSHVNLIIEQGNTSSKVAVYNKKHMEASFVYKKFDVDELESLFGKYDFEHGILSTVIGKNEVLNDYLRGKLRRFIFLDETVKLPITVQYETPETLGKDRLAAAVGANYLEPGKDLLVIDAGTAITYELIEASGAYLGGNISPGMTTRFKALNF
;
A
#
# COMPACT_ATOMS: atom_id res chain seq x y z
N MET A 1 -0.56 -10.15 -17.55
CA MET A 1 0.50 -10.24 -16.50
C MET A 1 -0.16 -9.78 -15.21
N VAL A 2 -0.49 -10.70 -14.30
CA VAL A 2 -1.07 -10.33 -13.00
C VAL A 2 0.10 -9.82 -12.17
N MET A 3 0.33 -8.51 -12.18
CA MET A 3 1.14 -7.89 -11.16
C MET A 3 0.35 -7.98 -9.85
N HIS A 4 0.81 -8.75 -8.90
CA HIS A 4 0.44 -8.57 -7.51
C HIS A 4 0.99 -7.20 -7.10
N VAL A 5 0.17 -6.19 -7.25
CA VAL A 5 0.54 -4.82 -6.92
C VAL A 5 0.56 -4.70 -5.42
N ILE A 6 1.72 -4.94 -4.84
CA ILE A 6 2.06 -4.32 -3.57
C ILE A 6 2.13 -2.84 -3.93
N SER A 7 1.31 -2.07 -3.30
CA SER A 7 0.94 -0.72 -3.66
C SER A 7 2.12 0.13 -4.20
N PRO A 8 2.02 0.68 -5.42
CA PRO A 8 3.07 1.49 -6.04
C PRO A 8 3.42 2.79 -5.30
N ILE A 9 2.65 3.23 -4.29
CA ILE A 9 3.03 4.35 -3.41
C ILE A 9 4.44 4.16 -2.83
N LEU A 10 4.85 2.93 -2.75
CA LEU A 10 6.07 2.49 -2.11
C LEU A 10 7.27 2.67 -3.03
N LEU A 11 7.06 2.64 -4.34
CA LEU A 11 8.09 3.02 -5.30
C LEU A 11 8.45 4.50 -5.15
N PHE A 12 7.46 5.39 -4.97
CA PHE A 12 7.70 6.80 -4.72
C PHE A 12 8.55 7.03 -3.46
N PHE A 13 8.29 6.28 -2.38
CA PHE A 13 9.08 6.38 -1.16
C PHE A 13 10.40 5.61 -1.26
N ALA A 14 10.45 4.47 -1.98
CA ALA A 14 11.65 3.65 -2.10
C ALA A 14 12.74 4.27 -2.98
N GLU A 15 12.41 5.06 -4.01
CA GLU A 15 13.41 5.70 -4.91
C GLU A 15 14.31 6.72 -4.23
N ASN A 16 13.83 7.33 -3.17
CA ASN A 16 14.60 8.31 -2.41
C ASN A 16 15.57 7.67 -1.40
N PHE A 17 15.63 6.33 -1.35
CA PHE A 17 16.42 5.59 -0.38
C PHE A 17 17.43 4.66 -1.05
N SER A 18 18.67 4.73 -0.60
CA SER A 18 19.80 3.94 -1.12
C SER A 18 19.85 2.51 -0.56
N HIS A 19 18.94 2.13 0.34
CA HIS A 19 18.97 0.93 1.16
C HIS A 19 17.75 0.03 0.96
N VAL A 20 17.71 -1.09 1.70
CA VAL A 20 16.57 -2.03 1.66
C VAL A 20 15.37 -1.44 2.40
N ASN A 21 14.22 -1.45 1.75
CA ASN A 21 12.99 -0.86 2.24
C ASN A 21 11.94 -1.94 2.54
N LEU A 22 11.27 -1.80 3.66
CA LEU A 22 10.17 -2.65 4.11
C LEU A 22 8.84 -1.99 3.79
N ILE A 23 7.98 -2.74 3.13
CA ILE A 23 6.67 -2.29 2.68
C ILE A 23 5.61 -3.22 3.26
N ILE A 24 4.66 -2.66 3.99
CA ILE A 24 3.60 -3.44 4.64
C ILE A 24 2.24 -2.85 4.25
N GLU A 25 1.37 -3.71 3.73
CA GLU A 25 -0.04 -3.41 3.46
C GLU A 25 -0.90 -4.39 4.25
N GLN A 26 -1.65 -3.89 5.24
CA GLN A 26 -2.58 -4.70 6.04
C GLN A 26 -4.01 -4.52 5.55
N GLY A 27 -4.49 -5.52 4.83
CA GLY A 27 -5.88 -5.62 4.38
C GLY A 27 -6.75 -6.46 5.32
N ASN A 28 -8.05 -6.47 5.08
CA ASN A 28 -9.02 -7.23 5.89
C ASN A 28 -8.81 -8.76 5.86
N THR A 29 -8.25 -9.30 4.79
CA THR A 29 -8.12 -10.75 4.60
C THR A 29 -6.70 -11.24 4.82
N SER A 30 -5.73 -10.41 4.51
CA SER A 30 -4.31 -10.74 4.58
C SER A 30 -3.46 -9.48 4.64
N SER A 31 -2.25 -9.63 5.15
CA SER A 31 -1.20 -8.61 5.04
C SER A 31 -0.23 -8.99 3.93
N LYS A 32 0.12 -8.02 3.12
CA LYS A 32 1.15 -8.16 2.08
C LYS A 32 2.39 -7.41 2.52
N VAL A 33 3.53 -8.04 2.34
CA VAL A 33 4.82 -7.45 2.67
C VAL A 33 5.74 -7.55 1.47
N ALA A 34 6.42 -6.46 1.14
CA ALA A 34 7.47 -6.47 0.12
C ALA A 34 8.78 -5.91 0.64
N VAL A 35 9.84 -6.44 0.09
CA VAL A 35 11.21 -6.01 0.31
C VAL A 35 11.72 -5.39 -0.98
N TYR A 36 12.09 -4.12 -0.91
CA TYR A 36 12.65 -3.40 -2.06
C TYR A 36 14.08 -2.97 -1.77
N ASN A 37 14.97 -3.24 -2.70
CA ASN A 37 16.29 -2.67 -2.76
C ASN A 37 16.30 -1.64 -3.91
N LYS A 38 16.27 -0.37 -3.55
CA LYS A 38 16.01 0.72 -4.50
C LYS A 38 14.69 0.49 -5.24
N LYS A 39 14.74 0.34 -6.58
CA LYS A 39 13.58 0.10 -7.46
C LYS A 39 13.25 -1.39 -7.66
N HIS A 40 14.08 -2.30 -7.19
CA HIS A 40 13.92 -3.74 -7.42
C HIS A 40 13.23 -4.40 -6.23
N MET A 41 12.12 -5.06 -6.50
CA MET A 41 11.49 -5.93 -5.52
C MET A 41 12.30 -7.22 -5.38
N GLU A 42 12.93 -7.42 -4.22
CA GLU A 42 13.73 -8.62 -3.92
C GLU A 42 12.85 -9.77 -3.45
N ALA A 43 11.79 -9.47 -2.69
CA ALA A 43 10.88 -10.47 -2.17
C ALA A 43 9.48 -9.90 -1.92
N SER A 44 8.48 -10.79 -1.94
CA SER A 44 7.14 -10.48 -1.49
C SER A 44 6.54 -11.64 -0.73
N PHE A 45 5.74 -11.32 0.30
CA PHE A 45 5.12 -12.28 1.21
C PHE A 45 3.65 -11.93 1.41
N VAL A 46 2.84 -12.95 1.64
CA VAL A 46 1.43 -12.80 2.02
C VAL A 46 1.20 -13.55 3.31
N TYR A 47 0.73 -12.84 4.34
CA TYR A 47 0.45 -13.40 5.66
C TYR A 47 -1.05 -13.33 5.94
N LYS A 48 -1.63 -14.41 6.48
CA LYS A 48 -3.01 -14.38 7.01
C LYS A 48 -3.09 -13.59 8.31
N LYS A 49 -2.06 -13.67 9.11
CA LYS A 49 -1.82 -12.88 10.32
C LYS A 49 -0.42 -12.32 10.23
N PHE A 50 -0.26 -11.06 10.56
CA PHE A 50 1.03 -10.39 10.53
C PHE A 50 1.20 -9.57 11.81
N ASP A 51 2.19 -9.92 12.59
CA ASP A 51 2.53 -9.28 13.85
C ASP A 51 4.06 -9.14 14.02
N VAL A 52 4.52 -8.92 15.25
CA VAL A 52 5.93 -8.67 15.55
C VAL A 52 6.81 -9.90 15.28
N ASP A 53 6.30 -11.11 15.45
CA ASP A 53 7.09 -12.33 15.23
C ASP A 53 7.48 -12.48 13.75
N GLU A 54 6.55 -12.19 12.83
CA GLU A 54 6.85 -12.16 11.39
C GLU A 54 7.83 -11.05 11.05
N LEU A 55 7.71 -9.87 11.70
CA LEU A 55 8.69 -8.79 11.52
C LEU A 55 10.08 -9.19 11.99
N GLU A 56 10.22 -9.81 13.16
CA GLU A 56 11.52 -10.28 13.67
C GLU A 56 12.17 -11.26 12.69
N SER A 57 11.38 -12.17 12.13
CA SER A 57 11.86 -13.09 11.09
C SER A 57 12.37 -12.36 9.84
N LEU A 58 11.72 -11.28 9.45
CA LEU A 58 12.12 -10.47 8.29
C LEU A 58 13.38 -9.65 8.60
N PHE A 59 13.45 -9.00 9.78
CA PHE A 59 14.63 -8.26 10.22
C PHE A 59 15.85 -9.17 10.44
N GLY A 60 15.65 -10.48 10.71
CA GLY A 60 16.72 -11.47 10.74
C GLY A 60 17.29 -11.82 9.36
N LYS A 61 16.57 -11.49 8.26
CA LYS A 61 16.97 -11.81 6.88
C LYS A 61 17.41 -10.61 6.07
N TYR A 62 16.89 -9.42 6.39
CA TYR A 62 17.10 -8.19 5.63
C TYR A 62 17.50 -7.05 6.55
N ASP A 63 18.44 -6.24 6.11
CA ASP A 63 18.88 -5.02 6.82
C ASP A 63 18.03 -3.84 6.34
N PHE A 64 16.85 -3.70 6.94
CA PHE A 64 15.93 -2.63 6.60
C PHE A 64 16.36 -1.30 7.24
N GLU A 65 16.46 -0.27 6.44
CA GLU A 65 16.70 1.09 6.93
C GLU A 65 15.40 1.91 7.00
N HIS A 66 14.50 1.70 6.06
CA HIS A 66 13.24 2.45 5.98
C HIS A 66 12.05 1.52 5.81
N GLY A 67 10.88 2.01 6.21
CA GLY A 67 9.64 1.27 6.01
C GLY A 67 8.41 2.14 5.96
N ILE A 68 7.38 1.60 5.32
CA ILE A 68 6.05 2.18 5.30
C ILE A 68 5.01 1.11 5.62
N LEU A 69 4.01 1.50 6.40
CA LEU A 69 2.84 0.68 6.72
C LEU A 69 1.56 1.40 6.29
N SER A 70 0.77 0.73 5.47
CA SER A 70 -0.62 1.07 5.18
C SER A 70 -1.55 0.03 5.81
N THR A 71 -2.66 0.45 6.40
CA THR A 71 -3.62 -0.46 7.02
C THR A 71 -5.05 0.01 6.84
N VAL A 72 -5.98 -0.94 6.64
CA VAL A 72 -7.43 -0.73 6.64
C VAL A 72 -8.12 -1.44 7.82
N ILE A 73 -7.37 -2.18 8.65
CA ILE A 73 -7.89 -2.94 9.79
C ILE A 73 -7.70 -2.25 11.13
N GLY A 74 -7.21 -1.01 11.10
CA GLY A 74 -6.94 -0.22 12.30
C GLY A 74 -5.47 -0.20 12.71
N LYS A 75 -5.16 0.72 13.60
CA LYS A 75 -3.79 0.98 14.06
C LYS A 75 -3.38 -0.04 15.13
N ASN A 76 -2.23 -0.67 14.94
CA ASN A 76 -1.60 -1.55 15.93
C ASN A 76 -0.35 -0.85 16.49
N GLU A 77 -0.47 -0.30 17.71
CA GLU A 77 0.63 0.47 18.31
C GLU A 77 1.85 -0.39 18.62
N VAL A 78 1.67 -1.65 19.01
CA VAL A 78 2.79 -2.56 19.28
C VAL A 78 3.63 -2.75 18.02
N LEU A 79 2.98 -3.00 16.88
CA LEU A 79 3.65 -3.14 15.58
C LEU A 79 4.33 -1.83 15.15
N ASN A 80 3.63 -0.70 15.33
CA ASN A 80 4.15 0.62 14.97
C ASN A 80 5.37 1.01 15.82
N ASP A 81 5.33 0.76 17.11
CA ASP A 81 6.42 1.08 18.02
C ASP A 81 7.64 0.18 17.75
N TYR A 82 7.41 -1.08 17.44
CA TYR A 82 8.48 -1.97 16.99
C TYR A 82 9.17 -1.43 15.74
N LEU A 83 8.39 -1.05 14.72
CA LEU A 83 8.93 -0.49 13.46
C LEU A 83 9.65 0.85 13.68
N ARG A 84 9.11 1.74 14.53
CA ARG A 84 9.78 3.00 14.90
C ARG A 84 11.11 2.78 15.62
N GLY A 85 11.18 1.74 16.44
CA GLY A 85 12.41 1.41 17.16
C GLY A 85 13.50 0.75 16.33
N LYS A 86 13.12 0.10 15.22
CA LYS A 86 14.04 -0.66 14.35
C LYS A 86 14.48 0.10 13.11
N LEU A 87 13.61 0.94 12.55
CA LEU A 87 13.86 1.63 11.29
C LEU A 87 14.38 3.07 11.53
N ARG A 88 15.34 3.49 10.71
CA ARG A 88 15.80 4.86 10.69
C ARG A 88 14.69 5.85 10.31
N ARG A 89 13.82 5.43 9.38
CA ARG A 89 12.63 6.17 8.99
C ARG A 89 11.45 5.21 8.82
N PHE A 90 10.40 5.45 9.58
CA PHE A 90 9.14 4.72 9.48
C PHE A 90 8.01 5.68 9.13
N ILE A 91 7.21 5.33 8.14
CA ILE A 91 6.02 6.06 7.73
C ILE A 91 4.80 5.18 8.00
N PHE A 92 3.94 5.65 8.89
CA PHE A 92 2.57 5.15 8.99
C PHE A 92 1.71 5.99 8.05
N LEU A 93 1.09 5.35 7.05
CA LEU A 93 0.32 6.05 6.03
C LEU A 93 -1.04 6.48 6.61
N ASP A 94 -1.12 7.72 7.05
CA ASP A 94 -2.32 8.37 7.54
C ASP A 94 -2.60 9.67 6.76
N GLU A 95 -3.56 10.45 7.23
CA GLU A 95 -3.96 11.72 6.61
C GLU A 95 -2.93 12.83 6.74
N THR A 96 -1.94 12.69 7.61
CA THR A 96 -0.88 13.69 7.82
C THR A 96 0.25 13.56 6.82
N VAL A 97 0.35 12.41 6.13
CA VAL A 97 1.40 12.15 5.16
C VAL A 97 1.16 12.96 3.89
N LYS A 98 2.12 13.82 3.54
CA LYS A 98 2.07 14.57 2.29
C LYS A 98 2.24 13.63 1.11
N LEU A 99 1.26 13.62 0.24
CA LEU A 99 1.25 12.81 -0.98
C LEU A 99 1.70 13.65 -2.19
N PRO A 100 2.31 13.03 -3.21
CA PRO A 100 2.70 13.71 -4.45
C PRO A 100 1.53 13.91 -5.44
N ILE A 101 0.31 13.73 -4.98
CA ILE A 101 -0.93 13.94 -5.74
C ILE A 101 -1.85 14.90 -4.98
N THR A 102 -2.73 15.59 -5.69
CA THR A 102 -3.75 16.44 -5.09
C THR A 102 -5.05 15.64 -4.95
N VAL A 103 -5.50 15.43 -3.72
CA VAL A 103 -6.74 14.69 -3.46
C VAL A 103 -7.93 15.64 -3.58
N GLN A 104 -8.80 15.42 -4.59
CA GLN A 104 -10.04 16.17 -4.83
C GLN A 104 -11.29 15.37 -4.44
N TYR A 105 -11.12 14.38 -3.58
CA TYR A 105 -12.23 13.57 -3.07
C TYR A 105 -13.00 14.34 -2.00
N GLU A 106 -14.36 14.26 -2.03
CA GLU A 106 -15.23 15.05 -1.15
C GLU A 106 -15.03 14.79 0.35
N THR A 107 -14.68 13.53 0.69
CA THR A 107 -14.47 13.08 2.09
C THR A 107 -13.12 12.37 2.22
N PRO A 108 -12.00 13.10 2.12
CA PRO A 108 -10.66 12.50 2.08
C PRO A 108 -10.30 11.70 3.33
N GLU A 109 -10.91 12.02 4.48
CA GLU A 109 -10.73 11.31 5.75
C GLU A 109 -11.31 9.89 5.73
N THR A 110 -12.32 9.63 4.90
CA THR A 110 -12.95 8.31 4.75
C THR A 110 -12.33 7.46 3.67
N LEU A 111 -11.44 8.05 2.88
CA LEU A 111 -10.81 7.38 1.74
C LEU A 111 -9.82 6.32 2.22
N GLY A 112 -9.97 5.08 1.72
CA GLY A 112 -9.07 3.98 2.01
C GLY A 112 -7.63 4.31 1.65
N LYS A 113 -6.71 4.04 2.56
CA LYS A 113 -5.28 4.34 2.35
C LYS A 113 -4.65 3.45 1.27
N ASP A 114 -5.17 2.25 1.08
CA ASP A 114 -4.86 1.34 -0.02
C ASP A 114 -5.19 1.96 -1.39
N ARG A 115 -6.35 2.62 -1.52
CA ARG A 115 -6.77 3.32 -2.74
C ARG A 115 -5.86 4.51 -3.06
N LEU A 116 -5.57 5.34 -2.04
CA LEU A 116 -4.59 6.44 -2.19
C LEU A 116 -3.22 5.91 -2.60
N ALA A 117 -2.82 4.82 -2.00
CA ALA A 117 -1.57 4.17 -2.30
C ALA A 117 -1.49 3.72 -3.76
N ALA A 118 -2.54 3.07 -4.27
CA ALA A 118 -2.62 2.66 -5.68
C ALA A 118 -2.56 3.87 -6.63
N ALA A 119 -3.28 4.95 -6.30
CA ALA A 119 -3.30 6.18 -7.09
C ALA A 119 -1.92 6.86 -7.17
N VAL A 120 -1.26 7.04 -6.01
CA VAL A 120 0.08 7.64 -5.96
C VAL A 120 1.07 6.84 -6.79
N GLY A 121 1.04 5.52 -6.65
CA GLY A 121 1.97 4.68 -7.38
C GLY A 121 1.73 4.66 -8.87
N ALA A 122 0.48 4.66 -9.32
CA ALA A 122 0.17 4.74 -10.74
C ALA A 122 0.62 6.06 -11.34
N ASN A 123 0.37 7.19 -10.65
CA ASN A 123 0.83 8.51 -11.09
C ASN A 123 2.37 8.60 -11.12
N TYR A 124 3.05 7.92 -10.20
CA TYR A 124 4.50 7.85 -10.19
C TYR A 124 5.07 7.04 -11.37
N LEU A 125 4.43 5.91 -11.72
CA LEU A 125 4.86 5.05 -12.84
C LEU A 125 4.57 5.67 -14.20
N GLU A 126 3.48 6.42 -14.33
CA GLU A 126 2.98 7.00 -15.58
C GLU A 126 2.64 8.49 -15.39
N PRO A 127 3.64 9.33 -15.08
CA PRO A 127 3.39 10.74 -14.80
C PRO A 127 2.87 11.50 -16.02
N GLY A 128 2.01 12.48 -15.77
CA GLY A 128 1.48 13.36 -16.82
C GLY A 128 0.46 12.71 -17.75
N LYS A 129 -0.20 11.63 -17.31
CA LYS A 129 -1.27 10.94 -18.03
C LYS A 129 -2.55 10.88 -17.20
N ASP A 130 -3.70 10.86 -17.90
CA ASP A 130 -4.96 10.48 -17.28
C ASP A 130 -4.96 8.97 -17.07
N LEU A 131 -5.23 8.54 -15.85
CA LEU A 131 -5.08 7.14 -15.44
C LEU A 131 -6.38 6.60 -14.83
N LEU A 132 -6.75 5.39 -15.23
CA LEU A 132 -7.68 4.52 -14.53
C LEU A 132 -6.89 3.37 -13.87
N VAL A 133 -6.87 3.36 -12.56
CA VAL A 133 -6.23 2.30 -11.77
C VAL A 133 -7.30 1.31 -11.33
N ILE A 134 -7.05 0.03 -11.55
CA ILE A 134 -7.95 -1.05 -11.14
C ILE A 134 -7.17 -2.00 -10.23
N ASP A 135 -7.57 -2.08 -8.95
CA ASP A 135 -7.08 -3.09 -8.01
C ASP A 135 -8.15 -4.16 -7.79
N ALA A 136 -7.82 -5.40 -8.15
CA ALA A 136 -8.74 -6.53 -8.11
C ALA A 136 -8.36 -7.51 -6.99
N GLY A 137 -8.99 -7.34 -5.83
CA GLY A 137 -8.82 -8.17 -4.64
C GLY A 137 -10.13 -8.67 -4.07
N THR A 138 -10.27 -8.63 -2.75
CA THR A 138 -11.52 -8.91 -2.01
C THR A 138 -12.64 -7.97 -2.45
N ALA A 139 -12.30 -6.71 -2.66
CA ALA A 139 -13.06 -5.73 -3.45
C ALA A 139 -12.32 -5.45 -4.77
N ILE A 140 -13.01 -4.90 -5.74
CA ILE A 140 -12.40 -4.29 -6.93
C ILE A 140 -12.58 -2.80 -6.78
N THR A 141 -11.47 -2.06 -6.76
CA THR A 141 -11.49 -0.60 -6.72
C THR A 141 -11.10 -0.04 -8.08
N TYR A 142 -11.62 1.14 -8.38
CA TYR A 142 -11.37 1.89 -9.61
C TYR A 142 -11.00 3.30 -9.19
N GLU A 143 -9.84 3.79 -9.58
CA GLU A 143 -9.34 5.11 -9.19
C GLU A 143 -9.03 5.95 -10.42
N LEU A 144 -9.48 7.18 -10.43
CA LEU A 144 -9.24 8.14 -11.51
C LEU A 144 -8.24 9.20 -11.08
N ILE A 145 -7.21 9.37 -11.89
CA ILE A 145 -6.18 10.39 -11.69
C ILE A 145 -6.00 11.14 -13.00
N GLU A 146 -6.08 12.46 -12.96
CA GLU A 146 -5.79 13.31 -14.11
C GLU A 146 -4.29 13.45 -14.37
N ALA A 147 -3.92 13.82 -15.58
CA ALA A 147 -2.55 14.12 -15.99
C ALA A 147 -1.88 15.20 -15.13
N SER A 148 -2.66 16.06 -14.49
CA SER A 148 -2.25 17.07 -13.52
C SER A 148 -1.74 16.49 -12.19
N GLY A 149 -1.97 15.19 -11.94
CA GLY A 149 -1.79 14.54 -10.64
C GLY A 149 -2.97 14.75 -9.67
N ALA A 150 -4.13 15.19 -10.17
CA ALA A 150 -5.34 15.31 -9.36
C ALA A 150 -6.05 13.95 -9.26
N TYR A 151 -6.19 13.43 -8.05
CA TYR A 151 -7.01 12.25 -7.75
C TYR A 151 -8.47 12.67 -7.58
N LEU A 152 -9.31 12.21 -8.49
CA LEU A 152 -10.73 12.56 -8.55
C LEU A 152 -11.62 11.63 -7.71
N GLY A 153 -11.09 10.52 -7.24
CA GLY A 153 -11.87 9.47 -6.60
C GLY A 153 -12.08 8.28 -7.52
N GLY A 154 -13.13 7.51 -7.23
CA GLY A 154 -13.41 6.31 -8.01
C GLY A 154 -14.58 5.51 -7.45
N ASN A 155 -14.58 4.20 -7.68
CA ASN A 155 -15.65 3.30 -7.30
C ASN A 155 -15.10 2.06 -6.60
N ILE A 156 -15.97 1.38 -5.82
CA ILE A 156 -15.68 0.10 -5.20
C ILE A 156 -16.80 -0.87 -5.56
N SER A 157 -16.42 -2.08 -5.98
CA SER A 157 -17.36 -3.17 -6.21
C SER A 157 -16.87 -4.45 -5.52
N PRO A 158 -17.77 -5.41 -5.24
CA PRO A 158 -17.35 -6.70 -4.69
C PRO A 158 -16.40 -7.43 -5.64
N GLY A 159 -15.33 -7.99 -5.09
CA GLY A 159 -14.42 -8.86 -5.84
C GLY A 159 -15.06 -10.18 -6.25
N MET A 160 -14.41 -10.93 -7.14
CA MET A 160 -14.94 -12.16 -7.72
C MET A 160 -15.37 -13.17 -6.63
N THR A 161 -14.47 -13.48 -5.70
CA THR A 161 -14.75 -14.41 -4.60
C THR A 161 -15.90 -13.93 -3.70
N THR A 162 -15.99 -12.62 -3.46
CA THR A 162 -17.07 -12.03 -2.66
C THR A 162 -18.41 -12.18 -3.36
N ARG A 163 -18.46 -11.98 -4.68
CA ARG A 163 -19.68 -12.19 -5.51
C ARG A 163 -20.12 -13.65 -5.48
N PHE A 164 -19.20 -14.60 -5.65
CA PHE A 164 -19.54 -16.03 -5.60
C PHE A 164 -20.04 -16.45 -4.23
N LYS A 165 -19.42 -15.96 -3.15
CA LYS A 165 -19.90 -16.23 -1.79
C LYS A 165 -21.31 -15.67 -1.54
N ALA A 166 -21.61 -14.49 -2.09
CA ALA A 166 -22.94 -13.88 -1.96
C ALA A 166 -24.04 -14.63 -2.74
N LEU A 167 -23.67 -15.39 -3.77
CA LEU A 167 -24.60 -16.22 -4.55
C LEU A 167 -24.75 -17.65 -4.01
N ASN A 168 -23.89 -18.05 -3.09
CA ASN A 168 -23.91 -19.39 -2.50
C ASN A 168 -24.59 -19.31 -1.13
N PHE A 169 -25.93 -19.43 -1.14
CA PHE A 169 -26.78 -19.56 0.05
C PHE A 169 -26.92 -21.00 0.46
#